data_2211b548707f6db193c324fc549d21af
#
_entry.id   2211b548707f6db193c324fc549d21af
#
_cell.length_a   1.000
_cell.length_b   1.000
_cell.length_c   1.000
_cell.angle_alpha   90.00
_cell.angle_beta   90.00
_cell.angle_gamma   90.00
#
_symmetry.space_group_name_H-M   'P 1'
#
loop_
_entity.id
_entity.type
_entity.pdbx_description
1 polymer ?
#
loop_
_entity_poly.entity_id
_entity_poly.type
_entity_poly.pdbx_seq_one_letter_code
_entity_poly.pdbx_strand_id
1 'polypeptide(L)'
;MENNKIAVGLDIGTTKIVAMIGRKNEYDKIEVVGIGKAKSLGVKRGVVSNITQTIQSIQQAVDEAESVSGVKIEDVVVGIAGQHIRSLHHSDYITRNNADEVIDEADIENLVNQVHKLVMLPGEEIIHVLPQEFKVDSQADI
;
A
#
# COMPACT_ATOMS: atom_id res chain seq x y z
N MET A 1 -1.10 -20.56 22.64
CA MET A 1 -0.72 -20.85 21.23
C MET A 1 -0.38 -19.51 20.60
N GLU A 2 0.92 -19.25 20.46
CA GLU A 2 1.39 -17.99 19.87
C GLU A 2 0.96 -17.94 18.42
N ASN A 3 0.24 -16.88 18.12
CA ASN A 3 -0.23 -16.56 16.78
C ASN A 3 1.01 -16.16 15.96
N ASN A 4 1.65 -17.12 15.32
CA ASN A 4 2.80 -16.93 14.43
C ASN A 4 2.27 -16.20 13.17
N LYS A 5 2.05 -14.88 13.30
CA LYS A 5 1.54 -14.06 12.21
C LYS A 5 2.55 -14.05 11.07
N ILE A 6 2.20 -14.78 10.01
CA ILE A 6 2.92 -14.74 8.75
C ILE A 6 2.49 -13.49 8.01
N ALA A 7 3.46 -12.77 7.44
CA ALA A 7 3.26 -11.66 6.55
C ALA A 7 3.98 -11.95 5.23
N VAL A 8 3.30 -11.69 4.12
CA VAL A 8 3.86 -11.90 2.78
C VAL A 8 3.86 -10.60 2.03
N GLY A 9 5.04 -10.21 1.54
CA GLY A 9 5.23 -9.07 0.65
C GLY A 9 5.49 -9.54 -0.78
N LEU A 10 4.83 -8.92 -1.75
CA LEU A 10 5.05 -9.12 -3.18
C LEU A 10 5.45 -7.79 -3.82
N ASP A 11 6.66 -7.70 -4.33
CA ASP A 11 7.14 -6.54 -5.08
C ASP A 11 7.11 -6.84 -6.59
N ILE A 12 6.29 -6.10 -7.32
CA ILE A 12 6.12 -6.25 -8.76
C ILE A 12 6.93 -5.15 -9.47
N GLY A 13 8.22 -5.43 -9.65
CA GLY A 13 9.15 -4.49 -10.28
C GLY A 13 9.25 -4.67 -11.80
N THR A 14 9.90 -3.71 -12.45
CA THR A 14 10.17 -3.75 -13.91
C THR A 14 11.20 -4.80 -14.32
N THR A 15 12.17 -5.06 -13.45
CA THR A 15 13.29 -5.97 -13.73
C THR A 15 13.09 -7.34 -13.13
N LYS A 16 12.56 -7.38 -11.92
CA LYS A 16 12.34 -8.59 -11.11
C LYS A 16 11.03 -8.49 -10.35
N ILE A 17 10.44 -9.64 -10.06
CA ILE A 17 9.35 -9.82 -9.10
C ILE A 17 9.91 -10.60 -7.91
N VAL A 18 9.58 -10.17 -6.71
CA VAL A 18 10.05 -10.80 -5.47
C VAL A 18 8.88 -11.08 -4.55
N ALA A 19 8.74 -12.33 -4.13
CA ALA A 19 7.86 -12.72 -3.05
C ALA A 19 8.70 -13.00 -1.79
N MET A 20 8.30 -12.44 -0.65
CA MET A 20 9.02 -12.58 0.62
C MET A 20 8.05 -12.98 1.72
N ILE A 21 8.34 -14.07 2.40
CA ILE A 21 7.57 -14.58 3.53
C ILE A 21 8.33 -14.28 4.81
N GLY A 22 7.68 -13.57 5.73
CA GLY A 22 8.21 -13.23 7.04
C GLY A 22 7.28 -13.67 8.16
N ARG A 23 7.84 -13.90 9.33
CA ARG A 23 7.09 -14.12 10.58
C ARG A 23 7.70 -13.29 11.70
N LYS A 24 6.91 -12.96 12.70
CA LYS A 24 7.42 -12.38 13.93
C LYS A 24 8.03 -13.47 14.81
N ASN A 25 9.22 -13.24 15.32
CA ASN A 25 9.86 -14.10 16.28
C ASN A 25 9.48 -13.70 17.73
N GLU A 26 10.00 -14.42 18.72
CA GLU A 26 9.76 -14.19 20.16
C GLU A 26 10.21 -12.80 20.66
N TYR A 27 11.08 -12.12 19.91
CA TYR A 27 11.56 -10.76 20.19
C TYR A 27 10.80 -9.68 19.43
N ASP A 28 9.64 -10.00 18.86
CA ASP A 28 8.81 -9.11 18.02
C ASP A 28 9.52 -8.58 16.76
N LYS A 29 10.60 -9.25 16.32
CA LYS A 29 11.34 -8.95 15.10
C LYS A 29 10.86 -9.82 13.95
N ILE A 30 10.91 -9.25 12.73
CA ILE A 30 10.58 -9.99 11.52
C ILE A 30 11.75 -10.89 11.13
N GLU A 31 11.47 -12.19 11.01
CA GLU A 31 12.36 -13.21 10.49
C GLU A 31 11.87 -13.59 9.09
N VAL A 32 12.75 -13.50 8.09
CA VAL A 32 12.44 -13.92 6.72
C VAL A 32 12.62 -15.42 6.61
N VAL A 33 11.55 -16.15 6.29
CA VAL A 33 11.53 -17.61 6.23
C VAL A 33 11.53 -18.15 4.80
N GLY A 34 11.20 -17.30 3.81
CA GLY A 34 11.25 -17.67 2.40
C GLY A 34 11.33 -16.45 1.49
N ILE A 35 12.09 -16.59 0.43
CA ILE A 35 12.18 -15.59 -0.65
C ILE A 35 12.15 -16.33 -1.98
N GLY A 36 11.28 -15.87 -2.87
CA GLY A 36 11.25 -16.27 -4.25
C GLY A 36 11.46 -15.08 -5.19
N LYS A 37 12.17 -15.29 -6.29
CA LYS A 37 12.50 -14.24 -7.27
C LYS A 37 12.28 -14.75 -8.68
N ALA A 38 11.66 -13.92 -9.51
CA ALA A 38 11.51 -14.19 -10.92
C ALA A 38 11.90 -12.97 -11.76
N LYS A 39 12.32 -13.20 -12.99
CA LYS A 39 12.52 -12.12 -13.95
C LYS A 39 11.16 -11.55 -14.33
N SER A 40 11.02 -10.22 -14.26
CA SER A 40 9.80 -9.56 -14.70
C SER A 40 9.73 -9.48 -16.22
N LEU A 41 8.79 -10.21 -16.83
CA LEU A 41 8.68 -10.28 -18.29
C LEU A 41 7.55 -9.39 -18.85
N GLY A 42 6.53 -9.11 -18.07
CA GLY A 42 5.32 -8.40 -18.50
C GLY A 42 5.23 -6.94 -18.07
N VAL A 43 6.20 -6.42 -17.33
CA VAL A 43 6.18 -5.05 -16.80
C VAL A 43 7.25 -4.20 -17.49
N LYS A 44 6.84 -3.03 -18.00
CA LYS A 44 7.74 -2.06 -18.63
C LYS A 44 7.51 -0.68 -18.02
N ARG A 45 8.58 -0.07 -17.50
CA ARG A 45 8.54 1.27 -16.88
C ARG A 45 7.45 1.41 -15.79
N GLY A 46 7.27 0.36 -15.00
CA GLY A 46 6.25 0.31 -13.96
C GLY A 46 4.81 0.11 -14.45
N VAL A 47 4.60 -0.20 -15.73
CA VAL A 47 3.27 -0.48 -16.30
C VAL A 47 3.22 -1.92 -16.78
N VAL A 48 2.12 -2.62 -16.46
CA VAL A 48 1.85 -3.97 -16.96
C VAL A 48 1.54 -3.88 -18.44
N SER A 49 2.48 -4.33 -19.28
CA SER A 49 2.35 -4.36 -20.74
C SER A 49 1.86 -5.72 -21.28
N ASN A 50 2.04 -6.78 -20.50
CA ASN A 50 1.56 -8.11 -20.81
C ASN A 50 1.13 -8.84 -19.53
N ILE A 51 -0.17 -8.98 -19.36
CA ILE A 51 -0.77 -9.57 -18.17
C ILE A 51 -0.35 -11.03 -17.99
N THR A 52 -0.38 -11.83 -19.06
CA THR A 52 -0.05 -13.26 -19.01
C THR A 52 1.39 -13.49 -18.55
N GLN A 53 2.35 -12.76 -19.12
CA GLN A 53 3.75 -12.85 -18.72
C GLN A 53 3.97 -12.36 -17.28
N THR A 54 3.24 -11.33 -16.86
CA THR A 54 3.33 -10.82 -15.48
C THR A 54 2.81 -11.87 -14.50
N ILE A 55 1.67 -12.51 -14.79
CA ILE A 55 1.13 -13.60 -13.97
C ILE A 55 2.12 -14.75 -13.85
N GLN A 56 2.73 -15.19 -14.96
CA GLN A 56 3.72 -16.26 -14.93
C GLN A 56 4.94 -15.92 -14.07
N SER A 57 5.42 -14.66 -14.15
CA SER A 57 6.54 -14.20 -13.34
C SER A 57 6.18 -14.11 -11.85
N ILE A 58 4.96 -13.67 -11.51
CA ILE A 58 4.46 -13.66 -10.13
C ILE A 58 4.38 -15.10 -9.61
N GLN A 59 3.76 -16.00 -10.37
CA GLN A 59 3.60 -17.40 -9.97
C GLN A 59 4.95 -18.05 -9.69
N GLN A 60 5.94 -17.85 -10.55
CA GLN A 60 7.29 -18.38 -10.35
C GLN A 60 7.91 -17.86 -9.05
N ALA A 61 7.79 -16.58 -8.74
CA ALA A 61 8.33 -16.02 -7.50
C ALA A 61 7.61 -16.55 -6.26
N VAL A 62 6.28 -16.71 -6.35
CA VAL A 62 5.46 -17.27 -5.27
C VAL A 62 5.81 -18.73 -5.02
N ASP A 63 5.84 -19.56 -6.06
CA ASP A 63 6.17 -20.99 -5.97
C ASP A 63 7.56 -21.22 -5.35
N GLU A 64 8.54 -20.42 -5.72
CA GLU A 64 9.89 -20.48 -5.13
C GLU A 64 9.87 -20.12 -3.65
N ALA A 65 9.16 -19.03 -3.25
CA ALA A 65 9.06 -18.62 -1.85
C ALA A 65 8.35 -19.67 -0.99
N GLU A 66 7.27 -20.26 -1.50
CA GLU A 66 6.54 -21.36 -0.85
C GLU A 66 7.42 -22.61 -0.71
N SER A 67 8.15 -22.98 -1.76
CA SER A 67 9.04 -24.15 -1.75
C SER A 67 10.16 -24.04 -0.70
N VAL A 68 10.72 -22.82 -0.56
CA VAL A 68 11.80 -22.57 0.42
C VAL A 68 11.28 -22.54 1.85
N SER A 69 10.12 -21.93 2.08
CA SER A 69 9.58 -21.75 3.42
C SER A 69 8.72 -22.91 3.93
N GLY A 70 8.16 -23.71 3.02
CA GLY A 70 7.11 -24.68 3.35
C GLY A 70 5.76 -24.05 3.70
N VAL A 71 5.59 -22.73 3.53
CA VAL A 71 4.37 -21.97 3.86
C VAL A 71 3.59 -21.72 2.59
N LYS A 72 2.28 -21.99 2.63
CA LYS A 72 1.36 -21.60 1.55
C LYS A 72 1.00 -20.11 1.68
N ILE A 73 1.03 -19.41 0.57
CA ILE A 73 0.69 -17.99 0.46
C ILE A 73 -0.79 -17.88 0.09
N GLU A 74 -1.59 -17.32 0.99
CA GLU A 74 -3.02 -17.06 0.78
C GLU A 74 -3.27 -15.57 0.57
N ASP A 75 -2.61 -14.72 1.38
CA ASP A 75 -2.73 -13.26 1.33
C ASP A 75 -1.37 -12.62 1.12
N VAL A 76 -1.34 -11.53 0.36
CA VAL A 76 -0.12 -10.77 0.10
C VAL A 76 -0.36 -9.27 0.24
N VAL A 77 0.67 -8.56 0.72
CA VAL A 77 0.76 -7.11 0.60
C VAL A 77 1.60 -6.80 -0.64
N VAL A 78 1.01 -6.11 -1.60
CA VAL A 78 1.67 -5.83 -2.88
C VAL A 78 2.27 -4.43 -2.89
N GLY A 79 3.57 -4.35 -3.19
CA GLY A 79 4.25 -3.11 -3.53
C GLY A 79 4.19 -2.85 -5.03
N ILE A 80 3.75 -1.67 -5.41
CA ILE A 80 3.72 -1.23 -6.81
C ILE A 80 4.36 0.15 -6.95
N ALA A 81 5.04 0.38 -8.06
CA ALA A 81 5.56 1.68 -8.44
C ALA A 81 5.41 1.87 -9.95
N GLY A 82 5.02 3.07 -10.36
CA GLY A 82 4.86 3.36 -11.78
C GLY A 82 4.62 4.85 -12.05
N GLN A 83 4.83 5.27 -13.28
CA GLN A 83 4.66 6.66 -13.71
C GLN A 83 3.20 7.16 -13.62
N HIS A 84 2.25 6.25 -13.53
CA HIS A 84 0.83 6.54 -13.36
C HIS A 84 0.44 6.84 -11.91
N ILE A 85 1.31 6.53 -10.94
CA ILE A 85 1.10 6.89 -9.53
C ILE A 85 1.67 8.29 -9.33
N ARG A 86 0.81 9.22 -8.97
CA ARG A 86 1.16 10.63 -8.76
C ARG A 86 0.74 11.08 -7.37
N SER A 87 1.53 11.95 -6.78
CA SER A 87 1.17 12.65 -5.56
C SER A 87 0.67 14.05 -5.91
N LEU A 88 -0.43 14.45 -5.29
CA LEU A 88 -1.01 15.76 -5.40
C LEU A 88 -1.09 16.37 -4.00
N HIS A 89 -0.61 17.61 -3.84
CA HIS A 89 -0.84 18.38 -2.64
C HIS A 89 -2.15 19.16 -2.79
N HIS A 90 -3.02 19.01 -1.82
CA HIS A 90 -4.30 19.70 -1.75
C HIS A 90 -4.54 20.24 -0.35
N SER A 91 -5.15 21.40 -0.25
CA SER A 91 -5.60 21.97 1.02
C SER A 91 -7.11 22.08 0.99
N ASP A 92 -7.75 21.59 1.99
CA ASP A 92 -9.20 21.66 2.15
C ASP A 92 -9.56 22.04 3.57
N TYR A 93 -10.80 22.40 3.82
CA TYR A 93 -11.28 22.79 5.14
C TYR A 93 -12.73 22.39 5.35
N ILE A 94 -13.09 22.19 6.60
CA ILE A 94 -14.48 22.07 7.04
C ILE A 94 -14.81 23.20 8.01
N THR A 95 -16.04 23.69 7.93
CA THR A 95 -16.56 24.64 8.89
C THR A 95 -17.48 23.91 9.85
N ARG A 96 -17.17 23.98 11.16
CA ARG A 96 -17.97 23.35 12.20
C ARG A 96 -19.12 24.26 12.59
N ASN A 97 -20.28 23.68 12.82
CA ASN A 97 -21.46 24.43 13.28
C ASN A 97 -21.36 24.81 14.77
N ASN A 98 -20.60 24.06 15.56
CA ASN A 98 -20.42 24.28 16.99
C ASN A 98 -18.90 24.42 17.28
N ALA A 99 -18.45 25.65 17.46
CA ALA A 99 -17.04 25.96 17.70
C ALA A 99 -16.60 25.59 19.15
N ASP A 100 -17.51 25.40 20.07
CA ASP A 100 -17.20 25.10 21.47
C ASP A 100 -16.96 23.59 21.72
N GLU A 101 -17.31 22.74 20.78
CA GLU A 101 -17.04 21.29 20.88
C GLU A 101 -15.61 20.96 20.55
N VAL A 102 -15.07 19.98 21.28
CA VAL A 102 -13.73 19.45 21.02
C VAL A 102 -13.68 18.81 19.61
N ILE A 103 -12.60 19.04 18.89
CA ILE A 103 -12.36 18.39 17.60
C ILE A 103 -12.12 16.91 17.88
N ASP A 104 -12.79 16.04 17.14
CA ASP A 104 -12.73 14.60 17.29
C ASP A 104 -12.35 13.89 15.98
N GLU A 105 -12.26 12.56 16.04
CA GLU A 105 -11.91 11.72 14.91
C GLU A 105 -12.92 11.81 13.75
N ALA A 106 -14.21 12.09 14.07
CA ALA A 106 -15.23 12.24 13.05
C ALA A 106 -15.04 13.52 12.22
N ASP A 107 -14.52 14.59 12.79
CA ASP A 107 -14.15 15.81 12.06
C ASP A 107 -13.02 15.52 11.07
N ILE A 108 -12.02 14.73 11.49
CA ILE A 108 -10.90 14.31 10.64
C ILE A 108 -11.39 13.40 9.51
N GLU A 109 -12.22 12.41 9.81
CA GLU A 109 -12.81 11.54 8.80
C GLU A 109 -13.64 12.32 7.78
N ASN A 110 -14.42 13.29 8.21
CA ASN A 110 -15.21 14.15 7.33
C ASN A 110 -14.31 14.92 6.36
N LEU A 111 -13.21 15.49 6.85
CA LEU A 111 -12.25 16.22 6.03
C LEU A 111 -11.57 15.29 5.01
N VAL A 112 -11.11 14.12 5.41
CA VAL A 112 -10.52 13.11 4.53
C VAL A 112 -11.53 12.64 3.47
N ASN A 113 -12.77 12.38 3.87
CA ASN A 113 -13.83 11.97 2.96
C ASN A 113 -14.21 13.09 1.95
N GLN A 114 -14.08 14.35 2.33
CA GLN A 114 -14.29 15.47 1.43
C GLN A 114 -13.20 15.48 0.32
N VAL A 115 -11.93 15.28 0.69
CA VAL A 115 -10.83 15.18 -0.27
C VAL A 115 -11.00 14.01 -1.22
N HIS A 116 -11.51 12.85 -0.75
CA HIS A 116 -11.82 11.71 -1.62
C HIS A 116 -12.90 11.98 -2.67
N LYS A 117 -13.73 13.02 -2.48
CA LYS A 117 -14.76 13.42 -3.44
C LYS A 117 -14.28 14.42 -4.50
N LEU A 118 -13.00 14.79 -4.49
CA LEU A 118 -12.44 15.67 -5.51
C LEU A 118 -12.62 15.08 -6.90
N VAL A 119 -13.02 15.93 -7.83
CA VAL A 119 -13.18 15.53 -9.23
C VAL A 119 -11.80 15.38 -9.85
N MET A 120 -11.48 14.15 -10.22
CA MET A 120 -10.24 13.81 -10.92
C MET A 120 -10.43 13.80 -12.43
N LEU A 121 -9.32 13.80 -13.17
CA LEU A 121 -9.37 13.66 -14.62
C LEU A 121 -9.91 12.27 -15.02
N PRO A 122 -10.55 12.13 -16.19
CA PRO A 122 -11.02 10.84 -16.67
C PRO A 122 -9.91 9.78 -16.65
N GLY A 123 -10.17 8.66 -16.00
CA GLY A 123 -9.21 7.56 -15.83
C GLY A 123 -8.26 7.71 -14.65
N GLU A 124 -8.41 8.73 -13.82
CA GLU A 124 -7.69 8.91 -12.57
C GLU A 124 -8.60 8.64 -11.37
N GLU A 125 -8.03 8.05 -10.34
CA GLU A 125 -8.70 7.72 -9.09
C GLU A 125 -7.78 8.03 -7.90
N ILE A 126 -8.35 8.53 -6.81
CA ILE A 126 -7.62 8.75 -5.57
C ILE A 126 -7.48 7.40 -4.85
N ILE A 127 -6.25 6.91 -4.76
CA ILE A 127 -5.95 5.63 -4.09
C ILE A 127 -5.83 5.85 -2.58
N HIS A 128 -5.24 6.99 -2.16
CA HIS A 128 -4.96 7.26 -0.76
C HIS A 128 -4.93 8.76 -0.49
N VAL A 129 -5.45 9.15 0.68
CA VAL A 129 -5.34 10.50 1.23
C VAL A 129 -4.48 10.43 2.48
N LEU A 130 -3.38 11.17 2.48
CA LEU A 130 -2.43 11.23 3.59
C LEU A 130 -2.42 12.64 4.18
N PRO A 131 -3.05 12.87 5.32
CA PRO A 131 -2.94 14.16 6.01
C PRO A 131 -1.47 14.48 6.31
N GLN A 132 -1.08 15.72 6.04
CA GLN A 132 0.31 16.19 6.27
C GLN A 132 0.37 17.14 7.46
N GLU A 133 -0.60 18.02 7.57
CA GLU A 133 -0.67 19.05 8.59
C GLU A 133 -2.14 19.38 8.85
N PHE A 134 -2.48 19.59 10.10
CA PHE A 134 -3.78 20.13 10.50
C PHE A 134 -3.61 21.56 11.04
N LYS A 135 -4.62 22.38 10.77
CA LYS A 135 -4.72 23.76 11.26
C LYS A 135 -6.11 24.00 11.83
N VAL A 136 -6.17 24.62 12.97
CA VAL A 136 -7.42 25.10 13.57
C VAL A 136 -7.38 26.61 13.61
N ASP A 137 -8.29 27.25 12.88
CA ASP A 137 -8.30 28.69 12.63
C ASP A 137 -6.95 29.20 12.08
N SER A 138 -6.13 29.85 12.91
CA SER A 138 -4.83 30.35 12.53
C SER A 138 -3.66 29.61 13.18
N GLN A 139 -3.93 28.54 13.94
CA GLN A 139 -2.91 27.72 14.59
C GLN A 139 -2.56 26.51 13.74
N ALA A 140 -1.28 26.31 13.49
CA ALA A 140 -0.72 25.18 12.76
C ALA A 140 -0.11 24.16 13.72
N ASP A 141 0.19 22.97 13.22
CA ASP A 141 0.86 21.88 13.98
C ASP A 141 0.08 21.42 15.23
N ILE A 142 -1.23 21.23 15.10
CA ILE A 142 -2.10 20.78 16.18
C ILE A 142 -2.36 19.29 16.04
#